data_80b9432b850b4d3544c59d6f0d800c2c
#
_entry.id   80b9432b850b4d3544c59d6f0d800c2c
#
_cell.length_a   1.000
_cell.length_b   1.000
_cell.length_c   1.000
_cell.angle_alpha   90.00
_cell.angle_beta   90.00
_cell.angle_gamma   90.00
#
_symmetry.space_group_name_H-M   'P 1'
#
loop_
_entity.id
_entity.type
_entity.pdbx_description
1 polymer ?
#
loop_
_entity_poly.entity_id
_entity_poly.type
_entity_poly.pdbx_seq_one_letter_code
_entity_poly.pdbx_strand_id
1 'polypeptide(L)'
;DEQLVWPSDLLQHWRDPKLLLSQTCGFPLVTLLQQHVRLVGVFSYQSPYCSGEYYRSLVVVRADEKGQQLADFRHRVVAYNSTDSQSGYNALRALIAPLAINGRFFSHSLASGGHYHSISMIQQRQADIAAIDCVSFALLQRANPSAVAGLKIIAQTDAAPGLPLITSLSTSAQQLTQIRQAITATVNSPEAASAKDRLLIKSFSVLPISAYDVI
;
A
#
# COMPACT_ATOMS: atom_id res chain seq x y z
N ASP A 1 -26.25 1.31 14.01
CA ASP A 1 -25.04 0.46 13.95
C ASP A 1 -24.51 0.50 12.52
N GLU A 2 -23.42 1.23 12.32
CA GLU A 2 -22.74 1.27 11.02
C GLU A 2 -21.97 -0.04 10.88
N GLN A 3 -22.29 -0.78 9.82
CA GLN A 3 -21.67 -2.08 9.55
C GLN A 3 -20.39 -1.91 8.72
N LEU A 4 -19.40 -2.74 9.00
CA LEU A 4 -18.28 -2.95 8.09
C LEU A 4 -18.82 -3.54 6.77
N VAL A 5 -18.46 -2.89 5.66
CA VAL A 5 -18.82 -3.37 4.32
C VAL A 5 -17.57 -3.85 3.58
N TRP A 6 -17.75 -4.86 2.74
CA TRP A 6 -16.71 -5.43 1.88
C TRP A 6 -17.10 -5.20 0.43
N PRO A 7 -16.82 -4.00 -0.12
CA PRO A 7 -17.26 -3.64 -1.47
C PRO A 7 -16.53 -4.45 -2.54
N SER A 8 -17.27 -4.85 -3.57
CA SER A 8 -16.69 -5.47 -4.77
C SER A 8 -16.08 -4.44 -5.72
N ASP A 9 -16.58 -3.20 -5.72
CA ASP A 9 -16.05 -2.06 -6.46
C ASP A 9 -15.55 -1.00 -5.47
N LEU A 10 -14.23 -0.96 -5.29
CA LEU A 10 -13.57 -0.03 -4.37
C LEU A 10 -13.72 1.42 -4.82
N LEU A 11 -13.65 1.70 -6.13
CA LEU A 11 -13.72 3.08 -6.62
C LEU A 11 -15.11 3.67 -6.42
N GLN A 12 -16.15 2.88 -6.70
CA GLN A 12 -17.53 3.27 -6.42
C GLN A 12 -17.74 3.50 -4.92
N HIS A 13 -17.24 2.60 -4.08
CA HIS A 13 -17.32 2.74 -2.62
C HIS A 13 -16.63 4.00 -2.11
N TRP A 14 -15.44 4.31 -2.58
CA TRP A 14 -14.73 5.52 -2.16
C TRP A 14 -15.39 6.82 -2.62
N ARG A 15 -16.17 6.78 -3.68
CA ARG A 15 -16.94 7.93 -4.21
C ARG A 15 -18.33 8.06 -3.60
N ASP A 16 -18.73 7.17 -2.72
CA ASP A 16 -20.05 7.22 -2.07
C ASP A 16 -20.16 8.51 -1.23
N PRO A 17 -21.16 9.38 -1.49
CA PRO A 17 -21.37 10.59 -0.70
C PRO A 17 -21.72 10.31 0.77
N LYS A 18 -22.05 9.09 1.13
CA LYS A 18 -22.30 8.64 2.49
C LYS A 18 -21.11 7.93 3.13
N LEU A 19 -19.95 7.90 2.45
CA LEU A 19 -18.75 7.27 3.01
C LEU A 19 -18.35 7.93 4.33
N LEU A 20 -18.45 7.19 5.43
CA LEU A 20 -18.00 7.66 6.73
C LEU A 20 -16.47 7.56 6.86
N LEU A 21 -15.92 6.39 6.62
CA LEU A 21 -14.49 6.12 6.75
C LEU A 21 -14.08 4.92 5.89
N SER A 22 -13.02 5.07 5.14
CA SER A 22 -12.36 3.97 4.42
C SER A 22 -10.87 4.24 4.31
N GLN A 23 -10.12 3.23 3.92
CA GLN A 23 -8.71 3.38 3.57
C GLN A 23 -8.54 3.18 2.06
N THR A 24 -7.76 4.05 1.41
CA THR A 24 -7.44 3.92 -0.02
C THR A 24 -5.92 3.85 -0.22
N CYS A 25 -5.49 3.73 -1.47
CA CYS A 25 -4.09 3.85 -1.84
C CYS A 25 -3.74 5.31 -2.21
N GLY A 26 -2.48 5.70 -2.10
CA GLY A 26 -2.05 7.06 -2.41
C GLY A 26 -2.29 7.44 -3.87
N PHE A 27 -2.03 6.54 -4.81
CA PHE A 27 -2.21 6.81 -6.24
C PHE A 27 -3.68 7.08 -6.63
N PRO A 28 -4.69 6.28 -6.24
CA PRO A 28 -6.09 6.64 -6.44
C PRO A 28 -6.47 7.96 -5.75
N LEU A 29 -5.92 8.24 -4.56
CA LEU A 29 -6.20 9.51 -3.88
C LEU A 29 -5.86 10.70 -4.77
N VAL A 30 -4.65 10.73 -5.35
CA VAL A 30 -4.17 11.88 -6.13
C VAL A 30 -4.72 11.91 -7.56
N THR A 31 -5.08 10.77 -8.14
CA THR A 31 -5.50 10.70 -9.54
C THR A 31 -7.01 10.66 -9.76
N LEU A 32 -7.77 10.04 -8.83
CA LEU A 32 -9.17 9.70 -9.06
C LEU A 32 -10.13 10.24 -7.99
N LEU A 33 -9.62 10.60 -6.79
CA LEU A 33 -10.47 10.83 -5.62
C LEU A 33 -10.37 12.24 -5.04
N GLN A 34 -9.45 13.10 -5.48
CA GLN A 34 -9.25 14.45 -4.91
C GLN A 34 -10.53 15.29 -4.80
N GLN A 35 -11.44 15.15 -5.78
CA GLN A 35 -12.70 15.89 -5.82
C GLN A 35 -13.90 15.13 -5.21
N HIS A 36 -13.66 13.97 -4.61
CA HIS A 36 -14.70 13.11 -4.06
C HIS A 36 -14.58 12.88 -2.56
N VAL A 37 -13.35 13.05 -2.00
CA VAL A 37 -13.07 12.68 -0.62
C VAL A 37 -12.35 13.78 0.14
N ARG A 38 -12.39 13.69 1.46
CA ARG A 38 -11.51 14.43 2.37
C ARG A 38 -10.52 13.46 3.00
N LEU A 39 -9.27 13.88 3.08
CA LEU A 39 -8.24 13.17 3.80
C LEU A 39 -8.51 13.28 5.31
N VAL A 40 -8.69 12.14 5.96
CA VAL A 40 -8.83 12.03 7.40
C VAL A 40 -7.46 12.03 8.07
N GLY A 41 -6.57 11.17 7.62
CA GLY A 41 -5.21 11.03 8.15
C GLY A 41 -4.57 9.73 7.69
N VAL A 42 -3.55 9.30 8.40
CA VAL A 42 -2.75 8.12 8.07
C VAL A 42 -2.28 7.42 9.34
N PHE A 43 -2.15 6.10 9.29
CA PHE A 43 -1.47 5.36 10.34
C PHE A 43 0.03 5.31 10.08
N SER A 44 0.82 5.42 11.13
CA SER A 44 2.20 4.97 11.13
C SER A 44 2.26 3.52 11.62
N TYR A 45 3.24 2.75 11.13
CA TYR A 45 3.34 1.32 11.38
C TYR A 45 4.67 0.93 12.01
N GLN A 46 4.65 -0.13 12.84
CA GLN A 46 5.84 -0.75 13.41
C GLN A 46 6.42 -1.77 12.42
N SER A 47 7.05 -1.26 11.38
CA SER A 47 7.76 -2.08 10.39
C SER A 47 9.16 -1.49 10.19
N PRO A 48 10.21 -2.30 10.01
CA PRO A 48 11.58 -1.82 9.82
C PRO A 48 11.75 -0.95 8.56
N TYR A 49 10.80 -1.02 7.63
CA TYR A 49 10.82 -0.27 6.37
C TYR A 49 9.88 0.93 6.36
N CYS A 50 9.23 1.23 7.49
CA CYS A 50 8.42 2.44 7.68
C CYS A 50 9.23 3.49 8.44
N SER A 51 8.96 4.77 8.17
CA SER A 51 9.53 5.92 8.87
C SER A 51 8.44 6.93 9.17
N GLY A 52 7.94 6.93 10.41
CA GLY A 52 6.78 7.74 10.79
C GLY A 52 5.57 7.40 9.94
N GLU A 53 5.00 8.40 9.29
CA GLU A 53 3.84 8.32 8.42
C GLU A 53 4.17 7.83 7.00
N TYR A 54 5.43 7.49 6.72
CA TYR A 54 5.90 7.09 5.39
C TYR A 54 6.19 5.59 5.34
N TYR A 55 5.85 4.98 4.21
CA TYR A 55 6.11 3.59 3.90
C TYR A 55 6.79 3.47 2.53
N ARG A 56 7.23 2.27 2.18
CA ARG A 56 7.82 1.96 0.88
C ARG A 56 7.44 0.57 0.42
N SER A 57 7.74 0.25 -0.82
CA SER A 57 7.58 -1.09 -1.33
C SER A 57 8.92 -1.82 -1.35
N LEU A 58 8.86 -3.09 -1.02
CA LEU A 58 9.97 -4.03 -1.09
C LEU A 58 9.93 -4.73 -2.44
N VAL A 59 10.99 -4.64 -3.20
CA VAL A 59 11.10 -5.39 -4.45
C VAL A 59 11.61 -6.79 -4.11
N VAL A 60 10.74 -7.77 -4.32
CA VAL A 60 10.96 -9.15 -3.92
C VAL A 60 11.10 -10.07 -5.14
N VAL A 61 11.96 -11.07 -4.98
CA VAL A 61 12.23 -12.14 -5.94
C VAL A 61 12.38 -13.45 -5.19
N ARG A 62 12.44 -14.58 -5.87
CA ARG A 62 12.76 -15.86 -5.22
C ARG A 62 14.16 -15.82 -4.58
N ALA A 63 14.33 -16.49 -3.47
CA ALA A 63 15.61 -16.57 -2.77
C ALA A 63 16.69 -17.29 -3.59
N ASP A 64 16.30 -18.28 -4.43
CA ASP A 64 17.18 -19.04 -5.31
C ASP A 64 17.53 -18.29 -6.63
N GLU A 65 16.96 -17.11 -6.85
CA GLU A 65 17.25 -16.31 -8.04
C GLU A 65 18.70 -15.78 -7.99
N LYS A 66 19.41 -15.87 -9.13
CA LYS A 66 20.81 -15.42 -9.21
C LYS A 66 20.95 -13.91 -9.25
N GLY A 67 19.96 -13.21 -9.79
CA GLY A 67 19.92 -11.75 -9.86
C GLY A 67 19.96 -11.11 -8.47
N GLN A 68 20.77 -10.05 -8.32
CA GLN A 68 20.99 -9.34 -7.05
C GLN A 68 20.50 -7.89 -7.09
N GLN A 69 20.36 -7.33 -8.27
CA GLN A 69 19.99 -5.94 -8.50
C GLN A 69 18.90 -5.83 -9.57
N LEU A 70 18.20 -4.70 -9.60
CA LEU A 70 17.07 -4.49 -10.51
C LEU A 70 17.43 -4.76 -11.98
N ALA A 71 18.61 -4.33 -12.42
CA ALA A 71 19.05 -4.48 -13.81
C ALA A 71 19.09 -5.95 -14.28
N ASP A 72 19.31 -6.90 -13.36
CA ASP A 72 19.37 -8.33 -13.66
C ASP A 72 18.00 -8.92 -14.04
N PHE A 73 16.94 -8.16 -13.76
CA PHE A 73 15.55 -8.56 -14.04
C PHE A 73 14.98 -7.92 -15.33
N ARG A 74 15.84 -7.34 -16.15
CA ARG A 74 15.45 -6.87 -17.48
C ARG A 74 14.95 -8.05 -18.32
N HIS A 75 13.85 -7.83 -19.06
CA HIS A 75 13.16 -8.85 -19.85
C HIS A 75 12.56 -10.03 -19.05
N ARG A 76 12.48 -9.90 -17.73
CA ARG A 76 11.78 -10.87 -16.87
C ARG A 76 10.29 -10.55 -16.79
N VAL A 77 9.54 -11.39 -16.11
CA VAL A 77 8.10 -11.24 -15.88
C VAL A 77 7.85 -10.58 -14.54
N VAL A 78 7.08 -9.47 -14.52
CA VAL A 78 6.69 -8.77 -13.30
C VAL A 78 5.25 -9.07 -12.91
N ALA A 79 4.99 -9.32 -11.63
CA ALA A 79 3.64 -9.29 -11.06
C ALA A 79 3.35 -7.93 -10.43
N TYR A 80 2.13 -7.42 -10.58
CA TYR A 80 1.66 -6.19 -9.98
C TYR A 80 0.22 -6.34 -9.50
N ASN A 81 -0.20 -5.54 -8.52
CA ASN A 81 -1.56 -5.63 -7.96
C ASN A 81 -2.64 -5.27 -8.98
N SER A 82 -2.67 -3.99 -9.33
CA SER A 82 -3.58 -3.34 -10.28
C SER A 82 -2.93 -2.05 -10.76
N THR A 83 -3.40 -1.47 -11.85
CA THR A 83 -2.81 -0.26 -12.45
C THR A 83 -3.02 1.00 -11.61
N ASP A 84 -3.93 0.98 -10.66
CA ASP A 84 -4.20 2.04 -9.69
C ASP A 84 -3.45 1.86 -8.35
N SER A 85 -2.66 0.78 -8.19
CA SER A 85 -1.88 0.56 -6.98
C SER A 85 -0.66 1.46 -6.90
N GLN A 86 -0.52 2.22 -5.81
CA GLN A 86 0.71 2.99 -5.54
C GLN A 86 1.89 2.05 -5.28
N SER A 87 1.76 1.14 -4.32
CA SER A 87 2.88 0.30 -3.86
C SER A 87 3.22 -0.84 -4.81
N GLY A 88 2.21 -1.51 -5.38
CA GLY A 88 2.42 -2.68 -6.23
C GLY A 88 2.65 -2.37 -7.71
N TYR A 89 2.42 -1.12 -8.14
CA TYR A 89 2.52 -0.73 -9.55
C TYR A 89 3.27 0.59 -9.75
N ASN A 90 2.73 1.73 -9.29
CA ASN A 90 3.27 3.05 -9.61
C ASN A 90 4.68 3.25 -9.05
N ALA A 91 4.92 2.91 -7.78
CA ALA A 91 6.23 3.03 -7.15
C ALA A 91 7.30 2.15 -7.84
N LEU A 92 6.92 0.93 -8.28
CA LEU A 92 7.83 0.08 -9.05
C LEU A 92 8.14 0.68 -10.41
N ARG A 93 7.13 1.24 -11.11
CA ARG A 93 7.34 1.93 -12.39
C ARG A 93 8.32 3.09 -12.26
N ALA A 94 8.16 3.93 -11.24
CA ALA A 94 9.08 5.03 -10.96
C ALA A 94 10.51 4.51 -10.75
N LEU A 95 10.66 3.46 -9.94
CA LEU A 95 11.96 2.87 -9.62
C LEU A 95 12.68 2.29 -10.84
N ILE A 96 11.96 1.66 -11.78
CA ILE A 96 12.56 1.03 -12.96
C ILE A 96 12.63 1.96 -14.17
N ALA A 97 11.95 3.11 -14.17
CA ALA A 97 11.91 4.03 -15.32
C ALA A 97 13.31 4.46 -15.80
N PRO A 98 14.28 4.80 -14.92
CA PRO A 98 15.64 5.14 -15.36
C PRO A 98 16.40 3.96 -16.00
N LEU A 99 15.97 2.73 -15.76
CA LEU A 99 16.58 1.52 -16.29
C LEU A 99 15.91 1.03 -17.57
N ALA A 100 14.80 1.64 -17.98
CA ALA A 100 14.07 1.23 -19.18
C ALA A 100 14.84 1.57 -20.46
N ILE A 101 14.72 0.70 -21.48
CA ILE A 101 15.24 0.94 -22.82
C ILE A 101 14.06 1.02 -23.78
N ASN A 102 13.93 2.12 -24.52
CA ASN A 102 12.79 2.39 -25.40
C ASN A 102 11.43 2.23 -24.69
N GLY A 103 11.36 2.70 -23.42
CA GLY A 103 10.15 2.63 -22.59
C GLY A 103 9.82 1.23 -22.05
N ARG A 104 10.69 0.24 -22.22
CA ARG A 104 10.49 -1.15 -21.77
C ARG A 104 11.59 -1.60 -20.81
N PHE A 105 11.19 -2.31 -19.76
CA PHE A 105 12.10 -2.97 -18.85
C PHE A 105 11.76 -4.46 -18.74
N PHE A 106 10.52 -4.78 -18.42
CA PHE A 106 10.04 -6.17 -18.35
C PHE A 106 9.57 -6.68 -19.72
N SER A 107 9.62 -8.01 -19.92
CA SER A 107 9.06 -8.65 -21.11
C SER A 107 7.53 -8.70 -21.03
N HIS A 108 7.01 -9.09 -19.87
CA HIS A 108 5.58 -9.24 -19.60
C HIS A 108 5.23 -8.72 -18.20
N SER A 109 3.99 -8.32 -18.03
CA SER A 109 3.43 -7.90 -16.75
C SER A 109 2.10 -8.62 -16.48
N LEU A 110 1.94 -9.15 -15.28
CA LEU A 110 0.79 -9.95 -14.86
C LEU A 110 0.07 -9.25 -13.71
N ALA A 111 -1.21 -8.93 -13.92
CA ALA A 111 -2.06 -8.39 -12.86
C ALA A 111 -2.45 -9.51 -11.88
N SER A 112 -2.10 -9.36 -10.63
CA SER A 112 -2.33 -10.36 -9.58
C SER A 112 -3.58 -10.08 -8.73
N GLY A 113 -4.05 -8.84 -8.71
CA GLY A 113 -5.16 -8.39 -7.86
C GLY A 113 -4.76 -8.04 -6.43
N GLY A 114 -3.53 -8.32 -5.97
CA GLY A 114 -3.09 -7.97 -4.62
C GLY A 114 -1.71 -8.51 -4.25
N HIS A 115 -1.10 -7.95 -3.20
CA HIS A 115 0.26 -8.29 -2.76
C HIS A 115 0.45 -9.77 -2.44
N TYR A 116 -0.51 -10.39 -1.76
CA TYR A 116 -0.49 -11.82 -1.46
C TYR A 116 -0.40 -12.67 -2.73
N HIS A 117 -1.22 -12.35 -3.73
CA HIS A 117 -1.21 -13.06 -5.00
C HIS A 117 0.07 -12.79 -5.80
N SER A 118 0.61 -11.56 -5.78
CA SER A 118 1.91 -11.26 -6.39
C SER A 118 3.02 -12.14 -5.79
N ILE A 119 3.05 -12.29 -4.47
CA ILE A 119 3.99 -13.17 -3.77
C ILE A 119 3.80 -14.63 -4.21
N SER A 120 2.55 -15.11 -4.24
CA SER A 120 2.23 -16.48 -4.68
C SER A 120 2.71 -16.73 -6.12
N MET A 121 2.50 -15.78 -7.04
CA MET A 121 2.98 -15.89 -8.43
C MET A 121 4.51 -16.01 -8.52
N ILE A 122 5.26 -15.30 -7.64
CA ILE A 122 6.72 -15.43 -7.58
C ILE A 122 7.12 -16.81 -7.06
N GLN A 123 6.51 -17.28 -5.98
CA GLN A 123 6.78 -18.59 -5.39
C GLN A 123 6.47 -19.73 -6.37
N GLN A 124 5.40 -19.58 -7.16
CA GLN A 124 4.98 -20.55 -8.18
C GLN A 124 5.71 -20.39 -9.54
N ARG A 125 6.70 -19.49 -9.64
CA ARG A 125 7.47 -19.22 -10.85
C ARG A 125 6.64 -18.71 -12.05
N GLN A 126 5.48 -18.12 -11.77
CA GLN A 126 4.64 -17.45 -12.77
C GLN A 126 5.17 -16.03 -13.07
N ALA A 127 5.77 -15.39 -12.06
CA ALA A 127 6.47 -14.13 -12.19
C ALA A 127 7.86 -14.22 -11.52
N ASP A 128 8.75 -13.32 -11.90
CA ASP A 128 10.13 -13.29 -11.39
C ASP A 128 10.32 -12.25 -10.30
N ILE A 129 9.56 -11.16 -10.33
CA ILE A 129 9.74 -9.97 -9.52
C ILE A 129 8.39 -9.29 -9.23
N ALA A 130 8.24 -8.69 -8.05
CA ALA A 130 7.12 -7.83 -7.70
C ALA A 130 7.53 -6.78 -6.66
N ALA A 131 6.76 -5.70 -6.57
CA ALA A 131 6.84 -4.75 -5.47
C ALA A 131 5.72 -5.01 -4.46
N ILE A 132 6.08 -5.17 -3.20
CA ILE A 132 5.18 -5.51 -2.10
C ILE A 132 5.24 -4.38 -1.07
N ASP A 133 4.10 -3.84 -0.70
CA ASP A 133 3.96 -2.90 0.41
C ASP A 133 4.63 -3.49 1.67
N CYS A 134 5.51 -2.72 2.30
CA CYS A 134 6.28 -3.19 3.44
C CYS A 134 5.42 -3.52 4.67
N VAL A 135 4.27 -2.88 4.85
CA VAL A 135 3.33 -3.19 5.94
C VAL A 135 2.63 -4.52 5.64
N SER A 136 2.12 -4.69 4.41
CA SER A 136 1.53 -5.96 3.96
C SER A 136 2.53 -7.12 4.07
N PHE A 137 3.79 -6.91 3.67
CA PHE A 137 4.84 -7.91 3.81
C PHE A 137 5.09 -8.28 5.28
N ALA A 138 5.22 -7.30 6.17
CA ALA A 138 5.44 -7.52 7.59
C ALA A 138 4.24 -8.21 8.27
N LEU A 139 3.01 -7.85 7.90
CA LEU A 139 1.81 -8.51 8.39
C LEU A 139 1.72 -9.97 7.94
N LEU A 140 2.03 -10.25 6.68
CA LEU A 140 2.09 -11.63 6.16
C LEU A 140 3.19 -12.43 6.87
N GLN A 141 4.38 -11.87 7.01
CA GLN A 141 5.50 -12.51 7.70
C GLN A 141 5.15 -12.85 9.16
N ARG A 142 4.43 -11.96 9.84
CA ARG A 142 4.00 -12.15 11.23
C ARG A 142 2.87 -13.19 11.37
N ALA A 143 1.85 -13.09 10.53
CA ALA A 143 0.67 -13.93 10.63
C ALA A 143 0.88 -15.33 10.03
N ASN A 144 1.64 -15.43 8.96
CA ASN A 144 1.96 -16.68 8.26
C ASN A 144 3.36 -16.59 7.63
N PRO A 145 4.42 -16.91 8.36
CA PRO A 145 5.80 -16.84 7.86
C PRO A 145 6.03 -17.63 6.56
N SER A 146 5.27 -18.70 6.32
CA SER A 146 5.36 -19.48 5.09
C SER A 146 4.89 -18.72 3.87
N ALA A 147 4.01 -17.73 4.03
CA ALA A 147 3.52 -16.90 2.92
C ALA A 147 4.61 -16.03 2.27
N VAL A 148 5.70 -15.75 2.99
CA VAL A 148 6.84 -14.97 2.48
C VAL A 148 8.13 -15.81 2.40
N ALA A 149 8.05 -17.12 2.70
CA ALA A 149 9.20 -18.00 2.66
C ALA A 149 9.74 -18.15 1.23
N GLY A 150 11.05 -18.36 1.12
CA GLY A 150 11.70 -18.51 -0.19
C GLY A 150 11.81 -17.25 -1.02
N LEU A 151 11.59 -16.07 -0.42
CA LEU A 151 11.77 -14.76 -1.05
C LEU A 151 13.01 -14.05 -0.51
N LYS A 152 13.60 -13.18 -1.31
CA LYS A 152 14.58 -12.18 -0.90
C LYS A 152 14.21 -10.79 -1.42
N ILE A 153 14.59 -9.77 -0.68
CA ILE A 153 14.42 -8.35 -1.05
C ILE A 153 15.70 -7.92 -1.79
N ILE A 154 15.57 -7.37 -2.99
CA ILE A 154 16.71 -6.90 -3.79
C ILE A 154 16.77 -5.38 -3.93
N ALA A 155 15.67 -4.69 -3.64
CA ALA A 155 15.60 -3.23 -3.67
C ALA A 155 14.42 -2.73 -2.84
N GLN A 156 14.37 -1.42 -2.65
CA GLN A 156 13.25 -0.71 -2.03
C GLN A 156 12.92 0.50 -2.89
N THR A 157 11.63 0.87 -2.94
CA THR A 157 11.21 2.12 -3.59
C THR A 157 11.49 3.32 -2.70
N ASP A 158 11.42 4.52 -3.25
CA ASP A 158 11.33 5.73 -2.45
C ASP A 158 10.15 5.66 -1.50
N ALA A 159 10.27 6.38 -0.38
CA ALA A 159 9.21 6.46 0.60
C ALA A 159 8.08 7.38 0.11
N ALA A 160 6.86 6.97 0.33
CA ALA A 160 5.66 7.75 0.09
C ALA A 160 4.81 7.80 1.37
N PRO A 161 3.90 8.79 1.52
CA PRO A 161 2.97 8.80 2.64
C PRO A 161 2.15 7.50 2.69
N GLY A 162 1.88 7.03 3.90
CA GLY A 162 1.14 5.79 4.14
C GLY A 162 -0.27 5.83 3.55
N LEU A 163 -0.92 4.67 3.59
CA LEU A 163 -2.26 4.48 3.04
C LEU A 163 -3.26 5.48 3.68
N PRO A 164 -3.85 6.40 2.91
CA PRO A 164 -4.70 7.45 3.45
C PRO A 164 -6.04 6.91 3.92
N LEU A 165 -6.46 7.34 5.12
CA LEU A 165 -7.83 7.24 5.56
C LEU A 165 -8.63 8.40 4.97
N ILE A 166 -9.78 8.09 4.40
CA ILE A 166 -10.62 9.03 3.67
C ILE A 166 -12.06 8.99 4.18
N THR A 167 -12.76 10.10 4.01
CA THR A 167 -14.21 10.24 4.20
C THR A 167 -14.80 10.97 3.01
N SER A 168 -16.13 10.93 2.84
CA SER A 168 -16.81 11.66 1.76
C SER A 168 -16.45 13.14 1.74
N LEU A 169 -16.44 13.74 0.55
CA LEU A 169 -16.31 15.20 0.39
C LEU A 169 -17.43 15.97 1.09
N SER A 170 -18.63 15.37 1.21
CA SER A 170 -19.79 15.96 1.90
C SER A 170 -19.64 16.03 3.43
N THR A 171 -18.67 15.32 4.02
CA THR A 171 -18.37 15.37 5.45
C THR A 171 -18.02 16.79 5.88
N SER A 172 -18.76 17.37 6.82
CA SER A 172 -18.51 18.73 7.32
C SER A 172 -17.16 18.82 8.05
N ALA A 173 -16.63 20.03 8.21
CA ALA A 173 -15.39 20.26 8.97
C ALA A 173 -15.51 19.78 10.43
N GLN A 174 -16.68 19.95 11.03
CA GLN A 174 -16.95 19.48 12.40
C GLN A 174 -16.92 17.94 12.48
N GLN A 175 -17.61 17.27 11.56
CA GLN A 175 -17.59 15.79 11.48
C GLN A 175 -16.19 15.24 11.22
N LEU A 176 -15.43 15.85 10.31
CA LEU A 176 -14.04 15.45 10.05
C LEU A 176 -13.18 15.56 11.33
N THR A 177 -13.36 16.64 12.09
CA THR A 177 -12.67 16.81 13.37
C THR A 177 -13.07 15.71 14.36
N GLN A 178 -14.35 15.38 14.46
CA GLN A 178 -14.85 14.31 15.32
C GLN A 178 -14.29 12.94 14.94
N ILE A 179 -14.24 12.62 13.62
CA ILE A 179 -13.66 11.37 13.12
C ILE A 179 -12.18 11.27 13.54
N ARG A 180 -11.40 12.35 13.33
CA ARG A 180 -9.99 12.40 13.72
C ARG A 180 -9.78 12.22 15.23
N GLN A 181 -10.60 12.86 16.03
CA GLN A 181 -10.57 12.72 17.49
C GLN A 181 -10.90 11.30 17.92
N ALA A 182 -11.92 10.68 17.32
CA ALA A 182 -12.33 9.31 17.63
C ALA A 182 -11.22 8.32 17.28
N ILE A 183 -10.58 8.44 16.10
CA ILE A 183 -9.45 7.59 15.70
C ILE A 183 -8.28 7.79 16.67
N THR A 184 -7.94 9.05 16.99
CA THR A 184 -6.85 9.35 17.93
C THR A 184 -7.11 8.75 19.30
N ALA A 185 -8.32 8.89 19.83
CA ALA A 185 -8.72 8.32 21.11
C ALA A 185 -8.62 6.78 21.08
N THR A 186 -9.16 6.15 20.03
CA THR A 186 -9.08 4.68 19.84
C THR A 186 -7.64 4.18 19.77
N VAL A 187 -6.80 4.81 18.95
CA VAL A 187 -5.40 4.40 18.80
C VAL A 187 -4.62 4.54 20.11
N ASN A 188 -4.99 5.47 20.97
CA ASN A 188 -4.34 5.68 22.27
C ASN A 188 -4.99 4.91 23.42
N SER A 189 -6.11 4.23 23.18
CA SER A 189 -6.82 3.51 24.22
C SER A 189 -6.16 2.17 24.56
N PRO A 190 -6.18 1.73 25.84
CA PRO A 190 -5.71 0.40 26.24
C PRO A 190 -6.48 -0.73 25.56
N GLU A 191 -7.77 -0.54 25.31
CA GLU A 191 -8.65 -1.55 24.68
C GLU A 191 -8.21 -1.87 23.25
N ALA A 192 -7.63 -0.89 22.53
CA ALA A 192 -7.11 -1.09 21.17
C ALA A 192 -5.70 -1.70 21.13
N ALA A 193 -5.01 -1.86 22.26
CA ALA A 193 -3.60 -2.26 22.30
C ALA A 193 -3.34 -3.58 21.55
N SER A 194 -4.18 -4.60 21.78
CA SER A 194 -4.05 -5.89 21.09
C SER A 194 -4.30 -5.79 19.59
N ALA A 195 -5.30 -5.03 19.16
CA ALA A 195 -5.60 -4.83 17.74
C ALA A 195 -4.47 -4.05 17.05
N LYS A 196 -3.97 -3.00 17.67
CA LYS A 196 -2.83 -2.21 17.18
C LYS A 196 -1.57 -3.07 16.99
N ASP A 197 -1.24 -3.88 18.00
CA ASP A 197 -0.09 -4.77 17.90
C ASP A 197 -0.26 -5.75 16.75
N ARG A 198 -1.40 -6.39 16.62
CA ARG A 198 -1.69 -7.34 15.53
C ARG A 198 -1.62 -6.69 14.15
N LEU A 199 -2.04 -5.45 14.00
CA LEU A 199 -2.05 -4.68 12.77
C LEU A 199 -0.77 -3.86 12.55
N LEU A 200 0.21 -3.96 13.46
CA LEU A 200 1.44 -3.17 13.46
C LEU A 200 1.19 -1.65 13.50
N ILE A 201 0.03 -1.19 13.96
CA ILE A 201 -0.28 0.24 14.05
C ILE A 201 0.46 0.84 15.24
N LYS A 202 1.24 1.91 14.98
CA LYS A 202 1.97 2.67 16.00
C LYS A 202 1.19 3.88 16.47
N SER A 203 0.78 4.72 15.54
CA SER A 203 0.06 5.98 15.83
C SER A 203 -0.81 6.39 14.65
N PHE A 204 -1.60 7.43 14.86
CA PHE A 204 -2.39 8.11 13.82
C PHE A 204 -1.92 9.56 13.73
N SER A 205 -1.80 10.08 12.50
CA SER A 205 -1.38 11.45 12.21
C SER A 205 -2.22 12.06 11.10
N VAL A 206 -2.31 13.39 11.09
CA VAL A 206 -2.98 14.15 10.02
C VAL A 206 -1.90 14.77 9.14
N LEU A 207 -1.79 14.30 7.90
CA LEU A 207 -0.95 14.91 6.89
C LEU A 207 -1.75 15.91 6.05
N PRO A 208 -1.10 16.97 5.52
CA PRO A 208 -1.71 17.77 4.46
C PRO A 208 -1.85 16.94 3.18
N ILE A 209 -2.85 17.24 2.36
CA ILE A 209 -3.04 16.53 1.08
C ILE A 209 -1.81 16.67 0.16
N SER A 210 -1.12 17.80 0.23
CA SER A 210 0.13 18.06 -0.52
C SER A 210 1.29 17.11 -0.17
N ALA A 211 1.23 16.42 0.97
CA ALA A 211 2.22 15.38 1.26
C ALA A 211 2.20 14.25 0.21
N TYR A 212 1.06 14.04 -0.46
CA TYR A 212 0.88 13.03 -1.50
C TYR A 212 1.30 13.50 -2.90
N ASP A 213 1.75 14.76 -3.07
CA ASP A 213 2.20 15.31 -4.37
C ASP A 213 3.50 14.62 -4.89
N VAL A 214 4.13 13.82 -4.06
CA VAL A 214 5.30 12.99 -4.43
C VAL A 214 4.92 11.72 -5.19
N ILE A 215 3.63 11.41 -5.29
CA ILE A 215 3.05 10.26 -5.98
C ILE A 215 2.63 10.69 -7.40
#